data_ef3f3dbec9e2abda8e49b84e67e49a0b
#
_entry.id   ef3f3dbec9e2abda8e49b84e67e49a0b
#
_cell.length_a   1.000
_cell.length_b   1.000
_cell.length_c   1.000
_cell.angle_alpha   90.00
_cell.angle_beta   90.00
_cell.angle_gamma   90.00
#
_symmetry.space_group_name_H-M   'P 1'
#
loop_
_entity.id
_entity.type
_entity.pdbx_description
1 polymer ?
#
loop_
_entity_poly.entity_id
_entity_poly.type
_entity_poly.pdbx_seq_one_letter_code
_entity_poly.pdbx_strand_id
1 'polypeptide(L)' 'MVEKGVYRHYKGGLYEVLGNAVHTETGEKLVIYRPVGVISKMWARPESMWNDYIVSEDVKRFTKVW' A
#
# COMPACT_ATOMS: atom_id res chain seq x y z
N MET A 1 -9.64 5.67 -2.18
CA MET A 1 -8.25 6.11 -2.10
C MET A 1 -7.64 5.70 -0.79
N VAL A 2 -6.36 5.37 -0.81
CA VAL A 2 -5.63 5.02 0.41
C VAL A 2 -5.01 6.30 0.98
N GLU A 3 -5.19 6.55 2.27
CA GLU A 3 -4.62 7.74 2.92
C GLU A 3 -3.09 7.65 2.98
N LYS A 4 -2.43 8.80 2.89
CA LYS A 4 -1.00 8.89 3.15
C LYS A 4 -0.72 8.53 4.61
N GLY A 5 0.42 7.94 4.87
CA GLY A 5 0.81 7.56 6.22
C GLY A 5 1.64 6.31 6.22
N VAL A 6 1.88 5.77 7.42
CA VAL A 6 2.65 4.55 7.59
C VAL A 6 1.72 3.38 7.84
N TYR A 7 1.99 2.28 7.15
CA TYR A 7 1.18 1.06 7.22
C TYR A 7 2.05 -0.12 7.57
N ARG A 8 1.50 -1.05 8.34
CA ARG A 8 2.14 -2.34 8.61
C ARG A 8 1.56 -3.39 7.69
N HIS A 9 2.44 -4.11 6.99
CA HIS A 9 2.05 -5.29 6.23
C HIS A 9 1.78 -6.43 7.24
N TYR A 10 0.81 -7.29 6.94
CA TYR A 10 0.43 -8.35 7.88
C TYR A 10 1.59 -9.30 8.21
N LYS A 11 2.61 -9.34 7.36
CA LYS A 11 3.83 -10.12 7.62
C LYS A 11 4.90 -9.33 8.37
N GLY A 12 4.63 -8.09 8.75
CA GLY A 12 5.47 -7.33 9.66
C GLY A 12 6.19 -6.10 9.12
N GLY A 13 6.38 -5.97 7.82
CA GLY A 13 7.09 -4.82 7.27
C GLY A 13 6.32 -3.51 7.43
N LEU A 14 7.04 -2.39 7.55
CA LEU A 14 6.44 -1.07 7.59
C LEU A 14 6.67 -0.36 6.26
N TYR A 15 5.61 0.29 5.76
CA TYR A 15 5.62 0.96 4.47
C TYR A 15 4.98 2.33 4.59
N GLU A 16 5.47 3.25 3.77
CA GLU A 16 4.96 4.62 3.73
C GLU A 16 4.18 4.82 2.43
N VAL A 17 2.91 5.25 2.55
CA VAL A 17 2.10 5.62 1.39
C VAL A 17 2.39 7.07 1.05
N LEU A 18 2.86 7.30 -0.16
CA LEU A 18 3.23 8.62 -0.67
C LEU A 18 2.06 9.31 -1.39
N GLY A 19 1.16 8.53 -1.95
CA GLY A 19 0.02 9.07 -2.68
C GLY A 19 -0.69 8.01 -3.49
N ASN A 20 -1.59 8.46 -4.34
CA ASN A 20 -2.37 7.61 -5.21
C ASN A 20 -2.20 8.08 -6.65
N ALA A 21 -2.32 7.16 -7.60
CA ALA A 21 -2.17 7.45 -9.01
C ALA A 21 -3.18 6.64 -9.81
N VAL A 22 -3.27 6.95 -11.10
CA VAL A 22 -4.10 6.21 -12.04
C VAL A 22 -3.19 5.72 -13.16
N HIS A 23 -3.28 4.43 -13.46
CA HIS A 23 -2.55 3.86 -14.58
C HIS A 23 -3.11 4.46 -15.87
N THR A 24 -2.27 5.13 -16.66
CA THR A 24 -2.73 5.91 -17.80
C THR A 24 -3.37 5.07 -18.90
N GLU A 25 -2.98 3.81 -19.02
CA GLU A 25 -3.51 2.95 -20.08
C GLU A 25 -4.73 2.15 -19.68
N THR A 26 -4.79 1.71 -18.43
CA THR A 26 -5.88 0.84 -17.97
C THR A 26 -6.93 1.57 -17.13
N GLY A 27 -6.60 2.74 -16.60
CA GLY A 27 -7.46 3.45 -15.66
C GLY A 27 -7.43 2.86 -14.25
N GLU A 28 -6.59 1.86 -14.00
CA GLU A 28 -6.51 1.22 -12.71
C GLU A 28 -5.97 2.18 -11.66
N LYS A 29 -6.58 2.15 -10.47
CA LYS A 29 -6.13 2.96 -9.33
C LYS A 29 -4.96 2.29 -8.67
N LEU A 30 -3.91 3.08 -8.39
CA LEU A 30 -2.65 2.59 -7.83
C LEU A 30 -2.34 3.32 -6.54
N VAL A 31 -1.69 2.62 -5.62
CA VAL A 31 -1.13 3.20 -4.40
C VAL A 31 0.37 3.29 -4.60
N ILE A 32 0.93 4.49 -4.39
CA ILE A 32 2.36 4.73 -4.52
C ILE A 32 2.96 4.68 -3.12
N TYR A 33 3.94 3.83 -2.91
CA TYR A 33 4.47 3.58 -1.58
C TYR A 33 5.92 3.12 -1.64
N ARG A 34 6.56 3.03 -0.47
CA ARG A 34 7.93 2.55 -0.33
C ARG A 34 8.13 2.01 1.09
N PRO A 35 9.17 1.18 1.30
CA PRO A 35 9.53 0.79 2.67
C PRO A 35 9.91 2.03 3.47
N VAL A 36 9.56 2.08 4.74
CA VAL A 36 9.90 3.21 5.61
C VAL A 36 11.41 3.34 5.69
N GLY A 37 11.90 4.56 5.47
CA GLY A 37 13.33 4.87 5.54
C GLY A 37 14.10 4.59 4.27
N VAL A 38 13.48 4.06 3.22
CA VAL A 38 14.17 3.72 1.95
C VAL A 38 13.70 4.69 0.87
N ILE A 39 14.26 5.90 0.91
CA ILE A 39 13.82 6.99 0.02
C ILE A 39 14.17 6.76 -1.45
N SER A 40 15.10 5.84 -1.73
CA SER A 40 15.48 5.52 -3.12
C SER A 40 14.45 4.65 -3.84
N LYS A 41 13.48 4.10 -3.13
CA LYS A 41 12.46 3.23 -3.73
C LYS A 41 11.12 3.95 -3.85
N MET A 42 10.39 3.59 -4.88
CA MET A 42 9.04 4.09 -5.09
C MET A 42 8.30 3.01 -5.88
N TRP A 43 7.32 2.39 -5.24
CA TRP A 43 6.59 1.26 -5.80
C TRP A 43 5.15 1.63 -6.04
N ALA A 44 4.49 0.89 -6.93
CA ALA A 44 3.08 1.03 -7.21
C ALA A 44 2.41 -0.33 -7.03
N ARG A 45 1.25 -0.34 -6.36
CA ARG A 45 0.44 -1.54 -6.18
C ARG A 45 -1.01 -1.19 -6.49
N PRO A 46 -1.76 -2.05 -7.19
CA PRO A 46 -3.18 -1.80 -7.40
C PRO A 46 -3.90 -1.59 -6.07
N GLU A 47 -4.79 -0.59 -6.03
CA GLU A 47 -5.55 -0.27 -4.82
C GLU A 47 -6.35 -1.48 -4.34
N SER A 48 -6.90 -2.27 -5.26
CA SER A 48 -7.63 -3.49 -4.91
C SER A 48 -6.78 -4.48 -4.14
N MET A 49 -5.50 -4.59 -4.50
CA MET A 49 -4.57 -5.48 -3.78
C MET A 49 -4.11 -4.88 -2.46
N TRP A 50 -4.03 -3.55 -2.39
CA TRP A 50 -3.68 -2.88 -1.14
C TRP A 50 -4.73 -3.14 -0.07
N ASN A 51 -6.00 -3.09 -0.47
CA ASN A 51 -7.13 -3.26 0.45
C ASN A 51 -7.53 -4.72 0.68
N ASP A 52 -6.74 -5.66 0.20
CA ASP A 52 -7.02 -7.09 0.36
C ASP A 52 -7.15 -7.48 1.83
N TYR A 53 -8.06 -8.43 2.05
CA TYR A 53 -8.23 -9.08 3.34
C TYR A 53 -7.62 -10.47 3.25
N ILE A 54 -6.76 -10.81 4.19
CA ILE A 54 -6.08 -12.11 4.21
C ILE A 54 -6.92 -13.07 5.05
N VAL A 55 -7.73 -13.87 4.39
CA VAL A 55 -8.72 -14.73 5.04
C VAL A 55 -8.06 -15.71 6.01
N SER A 56 -6.94 -16.32 5.60
CA SER A 56 -6.25 -17.31 6.43
C SER A 56 -5.72 -16.74 7.75
N GLU A 57 -5.45 -15.43 7.80
CA GLU A 57 -4.91 -14.76 8.99
C GLU A 57 -5.94 -13.88 9.66
N ASP A 58 -7.11 -13.70 9.04
CA ASP A 58 -8.19 -12.85 9.53
C ASP A 58 -7.72 -11.41 9.75
N VAL A 59 -6.93 -10.87 8.81
CA VAL A 59 -6.39 -9.52 8.89
C VAL A 59 -6.35 -8.88 7.52
N LYS A 60 -6.29 -7.56 7.48
CA LYS A 60 -6.01 -6.82 6.26
C LYS A 60 -4.56 -7.00 5.84
N ARG A 61 -4.30 -6.96 4.53
CA ARG A 61 -2.93 -7.01 4.03
C ARG A 61 -2.09 -5.87 4.59
N PHE A 62 -2.65 -4.66 4.65
CA PHE A 62 -2.01 -3.49 5.24
C PHE A 62 -2.94 -2.83 6.24
N THR A 63 -2.37 -2.39 7.36
CA THR A 63 -3.11 -1.67 8.40
C THR A 63 -2.39 -0.35 8.70
N LYS A 64 -3.13 0.74 8.65
CA LYS A 64 -2.56 2.06 8.95
C LYS A 64 -2.18 2.12 10.43
N VAL A 65 -0.93 2.48 10.70
CA VAL A 65 -0.42 2.56 12.07
C VAL A 65 0.03 3.97 12.45
N TRP A 66 0.10 4.87 11.46
CA TRP A 66 0.62 6.20 11.75
C TRP A 66 -0.04 7.29 10.93
#